data_9fbd9b013ccc715dc98859f001cd4308
#
_entry.id   9fbd9b013ccc715dc98859f001cd4308
#
_cell.length_a   1.000
_cell.length_b   1.000
_cell.length_c   1.000
_cell.angle_alpha   90.00
_cell.angle_beta   90.00
_cell.angle_gamma   90.00
#
_symmetry.space_group_name_H-M   'P 1'
#
loop_
_entity.id
_entity.type
_entity.pdbx_description
1 polymer ?
#
loop_
_entity_poly.entity_id
_entity_poly.type
_entity_poly.pdbx_seq_one_letter_code
_entity_poly.pdbx_strand_id
1 'polypeptide(L)'
;MVALAAVGWMAAYAVIEPLANWSAYTALGLAQGSRLGESVAFFLYDVPKILLLLSGMIFVISMIRTFFSPEQTRAMLGGKREGVGNVLAAMLGIVTPFCSCSAVPLFIGFVESGIPLGVTFSFLIAAPTINEVAVVMLFGLFGWRVAGLYIVSGLSIATLAGFIIGRLKMERFVEDFVWKVQSGKGGVTEKLTWPDRIERAWESVKEIVGKVWLYVVVGIAVGAGIHGYVPTN
;
A
#
# COMPACT_ATOMS: atom_id res chain seq x y z
N MET A 1 -24.66 -7.16 5.93
CA MET A 1 -24.05 -5.82 5.87
C MET A 1 -22.78 -5.79 5.01
N VAL A 2 -21.80 -6.69 5.22
CA VAL A 2 -20.55 -6.72 4.42
C VAL A 2 -20.80 -6.95 2.92
N ALA A 3 -21.71 -7.87 2.56
CA ALA A 3 -22.05 -8.12 1.17
C ALA A 3 -22.70 -6.90 0.48
N LEU A 4 -23.57 -6.18 1.19
CA LEU A 4 -24.16 -4.94 0.67
C LEU A 4 -23.12 -3.83 0.50
N ALA A 5 -22.16 -3.71 1.41
CA ALA A 5 -21.05 -2.77 1.29
C ALA A 5 -20.14 -3.12 0.09
N ALA A 6 -19.87 -4.41 -0.13
CA ALA A 6 -19.07 -4.87 -1.28
C ALA A 6 -19.79 -4.60 -2.61
N VAL A 7 -21.09 -4.85 -2.68
CA VAL A 7 -21.90 -4.54 -3.88
C VAL A 7 -21.95 -3.03 -4.13
N GLY A 8 -22.13 -2.23 -3.07
CA GLY A 8 -22.09 -0.77 -3.18
C GLY A 8 -20.72 -0.25 -3.67
N TRP A 9 -19.64 -0.86 -3.18
CA TRP A 9 -18.28 -0.52 -3.60
C TRP A 9 -18.03 -0.88 -5.08
N MET A 10 -18.49 -2.07 -5.52
CA MET A 10 -18.40 -2.48 -6.93
C MET A 10 -19.27 -1.59 -7.84
N ALA A 11 -20.47 -1.24 -7.39
CA ALA A 11 -21.34 -0.32 -8.12
C ALA A 11 -20.70 1.08 -8.22
N ALA A 12 -20.13 1.61 -7.14
CA ALA A 12 -19.41 2.87 -7.15
C ALA A 12 -18.24 2.83 -8.15
N TYR A 13 -17.47 1.75 -8.15
CA TYR A 13 -16.36 1.56 -9.09
C TYR A 13 -16.83 1.58 -10.57
N ALA A 14 -17.93 0.93 -10.88
CA ALA A 14 -18.50 0.87 -12.22
C ALA A 14 -19.06 2.23 -12.71
N VAL A 15 -19.52 3.09 -11.79
CA VAL A 15 -20.13 4.39 -12.11
C VAL A 15 -19.07 5.50 -12.25
N ILE A 16 -17.85 5.33 -11.74
CA ILE A 16 -16.80 6.36 -11.78
C ILE A 16 -16.48 6.77 -13.23
N GLU A 17 -16.31 5.81 -14.13
CA GLU A 17 -15.92 6.09 -15.53
C GLU A 17 -16.99 6.88 -16.30
N PRO A 18 -18.26 6.46 -16.36
CA PRO A 18 -19.29 7.24 -17.04
C PRO A 18 -19.52 8.62 -16.39
N LEU A 19 -19.38 8.71 -15.05
CA LEU A 19 -19.54 9.96 -14.33
C LEU A 19 -18.39 10.94 -14.62
N ALA A 20 -17.16 10.47 -14.67
CA ALA A 20 -15.99 11.28 -15.01
C ALA A 20 -16.08 11.82 -16.44
N ASN A 21 -16.45 10.98 -17.40
CA ASN A 21 -16.63 11.39 -18.79
C ASN A 21 -17.79 12.38 -18.94
N TRP A 22 -18.92 12.14 -18.30
CA TRP A 22 -20.05 13.05 -18.30
C TRP A 22 -19.68 14.42 -17.69
N SER A 23 -18.97 14.42 -16.58
CA SER A 23 -18.56 15.67 -15.89
C SER A 23 -17.53 16.46 -16.70
N ALA A 24 -16.55 15.79 -17.33
CA ALA A 24 -15.51 16.46 -18.11
C ALA A 24 -16.08 17.05 -19.44
N TYR A 25 -16.84 16.27 -20.17
CA TYR A 25 -17.26 16.65 -21.53
C TYR A 25 -18.62 17.33 -21.58
N THR A 26 -19.56 16.95 -20.71
CA THR A 26 -20.93 17.51 -20.73
C THR A 26 -21.10 18.66 -19.76
N ALA A 27 -20.63 18.51 -18.49
CA ALA A 27 -20.82 19.53 -17.47
C ALA A 27 -19.82 20.69 -17.61
N LEU A 28 -18.54 20.39 -17.90
CA LEU A 28 -17.50 21.41 -18.10
C LEU A 28 -17.40 21.89 -19.58
N GLY A 29 -18.09 21.22 -20.51
CA GLY A 29 -18.13 21.60 -21.92
C GLY A 29 -16.78 21.51 -22.66
N LEU A 30 -15.86 20.67 -22.14
CA LEU A 30 -14.54 20.51 -22.75
C LEU A 30 -14.65 19.70 -24.05
N ALA A 31 -13.94 20.14 -25.10
CA ALA A 31 -13.93 19.42 -26.38
C ALA A 31 -13.19 18.06 -26.21
N GLN A 32 -13.82 17.00 -26.69
CA GLN A 32 -13.17 15.68 -26.79
C GLN A 32 -11.96 15.79 -27.72
N GLY A 33 -10.80 15.23 -27.28
CA GLY A 33 -9.54 15.33 -28.03
C GLY A 33 -8.73 16.62 -27.74
N SER A 34 -9.23 17.54 -26.91
CA SER A 34 -8.43 18.67 -26.46
C SER A 34 -7.49 18.22 -25.33
N ARG A 35 -6.25 18.70 -25.31
CA ARG A 35 -5.26 18.38 -24.27
C ARG A 35 -5.77 18.64 -22.86
N LEU A 36 -6.47 19.74 -22.65
CA LEU A 36 -7.11 20.08 -21.37
C LEU A 36 -8.28 19.16 -21.06
N GLY A 37 -9.12 18.82 -22.05
CA GLY A 37 -10.23 17.89 -21.86
C GLY A 37 -9.78 16.50 -21.42
N GLU A 38 -8.73 15.96 -22.04
CA GLU A 38 -8.16 14.67 -21.68
C GLU A 38 -7.50 14.69 -20.30
N SER A 39 -6.73 15.75 -19.96
CA SER A 39 -6.15 15.89 -18.62
C SER A 39 -7.20 15.97 -17.53
N VAL A 40 -8.26 16.73 -17.73
CA VAL A 40 -9.34 16.90 -16.74
C VAL A 40 -10.16 15.62 -16.62
N ALA A 41 -10.48 14.96 -17.73
CA ALA A 41 -11.19 13.69 -17.73
C ALA A 41 -10.38 12.61 -16.99
N PHE A 42 -9.07 12.53 -17.25
CA PHE A 42 -8.15 11.63 -16.55
C PHE A 42 -8.12 11.91 -15.04
N PHE A 43 -8.00 13.17 -14.66
CA PHE A 43 -7.98 13.56 -13.24
C PHE A 43 -9.29 13.19 -12.53
N LEU A 44 -10.45 13.53 -13.13
CA LEU A 44 -11.76 13.23 -12.56
C LEU A 44 -12.07 11.73 -12.50
N TYR A 45 -11.45 10.94 -13.36
CA TYR A 45 -11.56 9.49 -13.35
C TYR A 45 -10.62 8.86 -12.33
N ASP A 46 -9.34 9.23 -12.33
CA ASP A 46 -8.30 8.54 -11.58
C ASP A 46 -8.34 8.85 -10.07
N VAL A 47 -8.66 10.09 -9.68
CA VAL A 47 -8.73 10.49 -8.27
C VAL A 47 -9.73 9.63 -7.48
N PRO A 48 -11.03 9.58 -7.84
CA PRO A 48 -11.97 8.78 -7.09
C PRO A 48 -11.71 7.28 -7.21
N LYS A 49 -11.22 6.82 -8.35
CA LYS A 49 -10.85 5.42 -8.58
C LYS A 49 -9.74 4.96 -7.65
N ILE A 50 -8.64 5.72 -7.57
CA ILE A 50 -7.50 5.40 -6.70
C ILE A 50 -7.90 5.49 -5.23
N LEU A 51 -8.65 6.51 -4.81
CA LEU A 51 -9.12 6.64 -3.44
C LEU A 51 -10.07 5.51 -3.05
N LEU A 52 -10.92 5.05 -3.95
CA LEU A 52 -11.82 3.93 -3.72
C LEU A 52 -11.03 2.61 -3.59
N LEU A 53 -10.09 2.34 -4.50
CA LEU A 53 -9.23 1.17 -4.46
C LEU A 53 -8.36 1.16 -3.19
N LEU A 54 -7.78 2.32 -2.84
CA LEU A 54 -6.98 2.50 -1.63
C LEU A 54 -7.80 2.18 -0.37
N SER A 55 -9.02 2.73 -0.28
CA SER A 55 -9.93 2.49 0.86
C SER A 55 -10.29 1.01 0.99
N GLY A 56 -10.63 0.35 -0.13
CA GLY A 56 -10.95 -1.07 -0.15
C GLY A 56 -9.77 -1.94 0.27
N MET A 57 -8.58 -1.64 -0.24
CA MET A 57 -7.36 -2.40 0.06
C MET A 57 -6.96 -2.24 1.54
N ILE A 58 -6.98 -1.00 2.08
CA ILE A 58 -6.69 -0.75 3.49
C ILE A 58 -7.70 -1.48 4.38
N PHE A 59 -8.99 -1.46 4.02
CA PHE A 59 -10.03 -2.15 4.77
C PHE A 59 -9.77 -3.66 4.82
N VAL A 60 -9.50 -4.30 3.68
CA VAL A 60 -9.22 -5.74 3.59
C VAL A 60 -7.98 -6.11 4.41
N ILE A 61 -6.89 -5.36 4.26
CA ILE A 61 -5.65 -5.64 4.99
C ILE A 61 -5.82 -5.41 6.49
N SER A 62 -6.51 -4.34 6.90
CA SER A 62 -6.80 -4.10 8.30
C SER A 62 -7.67 -5.21 8.89
N MET A 63 -8.63 -5.73 8.12
CA MET A 63 -9.43 -6.88 8.51
C MET A 63 -8.55 -8.14 8.69
N ILE A 64 -7.68 -8.45 7.73
CA ILE A 64 -6.75 -9.59 7.81
C ILE A 64 -5.85 -9.46 9.05
N ARG A 65 -5.33 -8.26 9.33
CA ARG A 65 -4.52 -7.99 10.54
C ARG A 65 -5.23 -8.32 11.85
N THR A 66 -6.55 -8.18 11.91
CA THR A 66 -7.29 -8.54 13.12
C THR A 66 -7.32 -10.05 13.40
N PHE A 67 -6.95 -10.89 12.44
CA PHE A 67 -6.83 -12.34 12.62
C PHE A 67 -5.44 -12.79 13.03
N PHE A 68 -4.41 -12.00 12.73
CA PHE A 68 -3.03 -12.31 13.13
C PHE A 68 -2.71 -11.69 14.49
N SER A 69 -2.34 -12.50 15.46
CA SER A 69 -1.87 -11.96 16.73
C SER A 69 -0.47 -11.37 16.57
N PRO A 70 -0.19 -10.21 17.20
CA PRO A 70 1.15 -9.59 17.21
C PRO A 70 2.24 -10.55 17.68
N GLU A 71 1.90 -11.46 18.61
CA GLU A 71 2.81 -12.44 19.18
C GLU A 71 3.27 -13.51 18.16
N GLN A 72 2.36 -13.97 17.30
CA GLN A 72 2.71 -14.94 16.23
C GLN A 72 3.63 -14.30 15.20
N THR A 73 3.35 -13.06 14.80
CA THR A 73 4.19 -12.33 13.86
C THR A 73 5.57 -12.02 14.44
N ARG A 74 5.63 -11.66 15.73
CA ARG A 74 6.88 -11.47 16.46
C ARG A 74 7.68 -12.76 16.59
N ALA A 75 7.04 -13.89 16.85
CA ALA A 75 7.71 -15.18 16.93
C ALA A 75 8.33 -15.62 15.59
N MET A 76 7.68 -15.29 14.46
CA MET A 76 8.20 -15.62 13.12
C MET A 76 9.37 -14.72 12.71
N LEU A 77 9.30 -13.41 12.97
CA LEU A 77 10.24 -12.42 12.45
C LEU A 77 11.20 -11.86 13.49
N GLY A 78 10.78 -11.75 14.76
CA GLY A 78 11.54 -11.09 15.82
C GLY A 78 12.54 -11.98 16.57
N GLY A 79 12.46 -13.30 16.44
CA GLY A 79 13.31 -14.26 17.18
C GLY A 79 14.59 -14.69 16.47
N LYS A 80 14.84 -14.22 15.25
CA LYS A 80 16.00 -14.66 14.43
C LYS A 80 17.10 -13.59 14.41
N ARG A 81 18.36 -14.03 14.14
CA ARG A 81 19.48 -13.11 13.92
C ARG A 81 19.08 -12.04 12.92
N GLU A 82 19.42 -10.77 13.16
CA GLU A 82 19.01 -9.59 12.37
C GLU A 82 19.10 -9.80 10.86
N GLY A 83 20.17 -10.40 10.32
CA GLY A 83 20.31 -10.64 8.89
C GLY A 83 19.33 -11.66 8.31
N VAL A 84 19.00 -12.72 9.05
CA VAL A 84 18.04 -13.74 8.59
C VAL A 84 16.61 -13.20 8.64
N GLY A 85 16.29 -12.38 9.64
CA GLY A 85 15.01 -11.70 9.74
C GLY A 85 14.76 -10.76 8.55
N ASN A 86 15.78 -10.01 8.13
CA ASN A 86 15.70 -9.09 6.99
C ASN A 86 15.43 -9.82 5.67
N VAL A 87 16.13 -10.95 5.43
CA VAL A 87 15.89 -11.76 4.21
C VAL A 87 14.48 -12.34 4.21
N LEU A 88 14.02 -12.90 5.33
CA LEU A 88 12.67 -13.47 5.43
C LEU A 88 11.58 -12.41 5.25
N ALA A 89 11.77 -11.23 5.82
CA ALA A 89 10.84 -10.12 5.67
C ALA A 89 10.80 -9.60 4.22
N ALA A 90 11.95 -9.50 3.56
CA ALA A 90 12.04 -9.12 2.15
C ALA A 90 11.38 -10.18 1.25
N MET A 91 11.59 -11.48 1.51
CA MET A 91 10.91 -12.56 0.79
C MET A 91 9.38 -12.51 1.00
N LEU A 92 8.93 -12.22 2.23
CA LEU A 92 7.51 -12.03 2.50
C LEU A 92 6.94 -10.85 1.68
N GLY A 93 7.70 -9.76 1.57
CA GLY A 93 7.34 -8.60 0.73
C GLY A 93 7.19 -8.95 -0.75
N ILE A 94 8.03 -9.86 -1.28
CA ILE A 94 7.96 -10.30 -2.69
C ILE A 94 6.71 -11.17 -2.95
N VAL A 95 6.40 -12.08 -2.02
CA VAL A 95 5.27 -13.03 -2.19
C VAL A 95 3.91 -12.34 -1.99
N THR A 96 3.90 -11.23 -1.28
CA THR A 96 2.66 -10.50 -1.01
C THR A 96 2.43 -9.42 -2.06
N PRO A 97 1.32 -9.48 -2.85
CA PRO A 97 1.03 -8.53 -3.92
C PRO A 97 0.56 -7.18 -3.34
N PHE A 98 1.40 -6.55 -2.55
CA PHE A 98 1.06 -5.32 -1.87
C PHE A 98 1.68 -4.10 -2.56
N CYS A 99 0.83 -3.15 -2.95
CA CYS A 99 1.28 -1.82 -3.31
C CYS A 99 1.87 -1.11 -2.08
N SER A 100 2.62 -0.05 -2.27
CA SER A 100 3.16 0.78 -1.18
C SER A 100 2.10 1.27 -0.20
N CYS A 101 0.90 1.56 -0.69
CA CYS A 101 -0.23 1.99 0.13
C CYS A 101 -0.77 0.92 1.08
N SER A 102 -0.63 -0.36 0.75
CA SER A 102 -1.02 -1.48 1.62
C SER A 102 0.13 -1.98 2.50
N ALA A 103 1.38 -1.78 2.05
CA ALA A 103 2.56 -2.13 2.83
C ALA A 103 2.71 -1.24 4.09
N VAL A 104 2.29 0.04 4.04
CA VAL A 104 2.38 0.98 5.17
C VAL A 104 1.58 0.53 6.40
N PRO A 105 0.28 0.14 6.31
CA PRO A 105 -0.44 -0.39 7.46
C PRO A 105 0.21 -1.64 8.07
N LEU A 106 0.75 -2.53 7.23
CA LEU A 106 1.47 -3.71 7.71
C LEU A 106 2.79 -3.33 8.39
N PHE A 107 3.52 -2.38 7.82
CA PHE A 107 4.72 -1.82 8.42
C PHE A 107 4.45 -1.30 9.83
N ILE A 108 3.42 -0.46 10.01
CA ILE A 108 3.01 0.06 11.31
C ILE A 108 2.69 -1.11 12.25
N GLY A 109 1.95 -2.12 11.80
CA GLY A 109 1.63 -3.27 12.62
C GLY A 109 2.83 -4.13 13.02
N PHE A 110 3.84 -4.23 12.18
CA PHE A 110 5.09 -4.92 12.53
C PHE A 110 5.87 -4.14 13.58
N VAL A 111 5.95 -2.81 13.44
CA VAL A 111 6.59 -1.95 14.44
C VAL A 111 5.83 -2.00 15.77
N GLU A 112 4.50 -1.92 15.76
CA GLU A 112 3.64 -2.08 16.95
C GLU A 112 3.83 -3.44 17.61
N SER A 113 4.07 -4.50 16.83
CA SER A 113 4.36 -5.85 17.34
C SER A 113 5.76 -5.99 17.94
N GLY A 114 6.60 -4.95 17.89
CA GLY A 114 7.97 -4.94 18.40
C GLY A 114 8.96 -5.72 17.53
N ILE A 115 8.69 -5.85 16.23
CA ILE A 115 9.64 -6.39 15.26
C ILE A 115 10.73 -5.33 15.03
N PRO A 116 12.03 -5.74 14.97
CA PRO A 116 13.11 -4.79 14.72
C PRO A 116 12.90 -3.94 13.48
N LEU A 117 13.17 -2.65 13.58
CA LEU A 117 12.89 -1.67 12.54
C LEU A 117 13.56 -2.04 11.20
N GLY A 118 14.80 -2.55 11.24
CA GLY A 118 15.52 -3.00 10.06
C GLY A 118 14.80 -4.12 9.30
N VAL A 119 14.23 -5.08 10.02
CA VAL A 119 13.44 -6.18 9.44
C VAL A 119 12.18 -5.64 8.77
N THR A 120 11.50 -4.74 9.44
CA THR A 120 10.27 -4.10 8.95
C THR A 120 10.52 -3.25 7.71
N PHE A 121 11.65 -2.53 7.67
CA PHE A 121 12.06 -1.77 6.49
C PHE A 121 12.46 -2.67 5.31
N SER A 122 13.08 -3.83 5.56
CA SER A 122 13.35 -4.79 4.47
C SER A 122 12.06 -5.22 3.77
N PHE A 123 11.00 -5.48 4.53
CA PHE A 123 9.67 -5.76 3.98
C PHE A 123 9.11 -4.57 3.19
N LEU A 124 9.13 -3.37 3.80
CA LEU A 124 8.57 -2.15 3.20
C LEU A 124 9.24 -1.76 1.89
N ILE A 125 10.55 -2.01 1.76
CA ILE A 125 11.32 -1.72 0.54
C ILE A 125 11.10 -2.82 -0.50
N ALA A 126 11.07 -4.09 -0.10
CA ALA A 126 10.91 -5.21 -1.03
C ALA A 126 9.54 -5.20 -1.73
N ALA A 127 8.46 -4.95 -0.99
CA ALA A 127 7.09 -5.03 -1.49
C ALA A 127 6.81 -4.12 -2.72
N PRO A 128 7.15 -2.83 -2.73
CA PRO A 128 6.97 -2.00 -3.92
C PRO A 128 8.07 -2.15 -4.97
N THR A 129 9.29 -2.60 -4.57
CA THR A 129 10.43 -2.68 -5.48
C THR A 129 10.34 -3.91 -6.39
N ILE A 130 9.81 -5.02 -5.88
CA ILE A 130 9.66 -6.26 -6.66
C ILE A 130 8.17 -6.49 -6.91
N ASN A 131 7.68 -5.90 -8.00
CA ASN A 131 6.30 -6.03 -8.41
C ASN A 131 6.14 -7.27 -9.30
N GLU A 132 5.15 -8.11 -9.00
CA GLU A 132 4.87 -9.35 -9.75
C GLU A 132 4.56 -9.06 -11.22
N VAL A 133 3.85 -7.97 -11.52
CA VAL A 133 3.55 -7.58 -12.89
C VAL A 133 4.84 -7.29 -13.66
N ALA A 134 5.78 -6.55 -13.05
CA ALA A 134 7.08 -6.28 -13.66
C ALA A 134 7.89 -7.56 -13.85
N VAL A 135 7.87 -8.49 -12.88
CA VAL A 135 8.54 -9.80 -12.99
C VAL A 135 7.97 -10.59 -14.17
N VAL A 136 6.63 -10.70 -14.27
CA VAL A 136 5.97 -11.43 -15.36
C VAL A 136 6.27 -10.79 -16.72
N MET A 137 6.23 -9.46 -16.83
CA MET A 137 6.57 -8.75 -18.07
C MET A 137 8.04 -8.94 -18.45
N LEU A 138 8.97 -8.81 -17.52
CA LEU A 138 10.40 -9.03 -17.78
C LEU A 138 10.68 -10.48 -18.16
N PHE A 139 10.00 -11.42 -17.53
CA PHE A 139 10.09 -12.84 -17.90
C PHE A 139 9.60 -13.09 -19.33
N GLY A 140 8.44 -12.50 -19.70
CA GLY A 140 7.85 -12.67 -21.03
C GLY A 140 8.65 -11.98 -22.16
N LEU A 141 9.22 -10.80 -21.91
CA LEU A 141 9.93 -10.01 -22.92
C LEU A 141 11.43 -10.34 -23.01
N PHE A 142 12.09 -10.57 -21.89
CA PHE A 142 13.55 -10.71 -21.80
C PHE A 142 14.01 -12.08 -21.29
N GLY A 143 13.07 -12.92 -20.91
CA GLY A 143 13.34 -14.26 -20.40
C GLY A 143 13.81 -14.31 -18.95
N TRP A 144 14.05 -15.53 -18.45
CA TRP A 144 14.31 -15.82 -17.05
C TRP A 144 15.56 -15.15 -16.46
N ARG A 145 16.59 -14.86 -17.30
CA ARG A 145 17.84 -14.24 -16.82
C ARG A 145 17.63 -12.83 -16.33
N VAL A 146 16.87 -12.02 -17.07
CA VAL A 146 16.61 -10.62 -16.71
C VAL A 146 15.63 -10.54 -15.54
N ALA A 147 14.58 -11.37 -15.55
CA ALA A 147 13.64 -11.46 -14.42
C ALA A 147 14.35 -11.92 -13.13
N GLY A 148 15.25 -12.91 -13.22
CA GLY A 148 16.05 -13.36 -12.09
C GLY A 148 17.00 -12.27 -11.56
N LEU A 149 17.66 -11.53 -12.45
CA LEU A 149 18.53 -10.40 -12.07
C LEU A 149 17.72 -9.32 -11.33
N TYR A 150 16.55 -9.00 -11.83
CA TYR A 150 15.64 -8.03 -11.19
C TYR A 150 15.24 -8.43 -9.77
N ILE A 151 14.84 -9.69 -9.58
CA ILE A 151 14.47 -10.22 -8.25
C ILE A 151 15.69 -10.20 -7.31
N VAL A 152 16.83 -10.69 -7.75
CA VAL A 152 18.05 -10.77 -6.93
C VAL A 152 18.54 -9.36 -6.56
N SER A 153 18.56 -8.42 -7.50
CA SER A 153 18.97 -7.04 -7.22
C SER A 153 18.01 -6.35 -6.26
N GLY A 154 16.69 -6.47 -6.45
CA GLY A 154 15.68 -5.91 -5.55
C GLY A 154 15.77 -6.51 -4.15
N LEU A 155 15.90 -7.82 -4.03
CA LEU A 155 16.08 -8.52 -2.76
C LEU A 155 17.35 -8.06 -2.03
N SER A 156 18.46 -7.92 -2.77
CA SER A 156 19.74 -7.45 -2.23
C SER A 156 19.61 -6.02 -1.71
N ILE A 157 19.01 -5.12 -2.47
CA ILE A 157 18.80 -3.72 -2.08
C ILE A 157 17.93 -3.65 -0.84
N ALA A 158 16.80 -4.35 -0.81
CA ALA A 158 15.87 -4.34 0.31
C ALA A 158 16.51 -4.90 1.60
N THR A 159 17.27 -5.98 1.48
CA THR A 159 17.95 -6.61 2.61
C THR A 159 19.09 -5.73 3.14
N LEU A 160 19.91 -5.17 2.25
CA LEU A 160 21.02 -4.28 2.62
C LEU A 160 20.50 -2.99 3.26
N ALA A 161 19.49 -2.37 2.69
CA ALA A 161 18.89 -1.14 3.23
C ALA A 161 18.30 -1.40 4.62
N GLY A 162 17.53 -2.48 4.79
CA GLY A 162 16.99 -2.84 6.10
C GLY A 162 18.08 -3.17 7.13
N PHE A 163 19.16 -3.84 6.72
CA PHE A 163 20.29 -4.11 7.59
C PHE A 163 21.01 -2.83 8.03
N ILE A 164 21.25 -1.89 7.11
CA ILE A 164 21.85 -0.58 7.41
C ILE A 164 20.97 0.21 8.37
N ILE A 165 19.66 0.29 8.11
CA ILE A 165 18.70 1.01 8.96
C ILE A 165 18.65 0.40 10.37
N GLY A 166 18.65 -0.94 10.47
CA GLY A 166 18.70 -1.64 11.76
C GLY A 166 19.99 -1.32 12.54
N ARG A 167 21.14 -1.27 11.84
CA ARG A 167 22.44 -0.93 12.46
C ARG A 167 22.55 0.51 12.91
N LEU A 168 21.94 1.45 12.18
CA LEU A 168 21.95 2.88 12.50
C LEU A 168 21.06 3.21 13.70
N LYS A 169 20.36 2.23 14.29
CA LYS A 169 19.44 2.42 15.43
C LYS A 169 18.51 3.62 15.21
N MET A 170 17.93 3.69 14.01
CA MET A 170 17.02 4.78 13.62
C MET A 170 15.68 4.74 14.38
N GLU A 171 15.53 3.86 15.35
CA GLU A 171 14.42 3.81 16.30
C GLU A 171 14.18 5.16 17.02
N ARG A 172 15.22 5.99 17.12
CA ARG A 172 15.14 7.36 17.70
C ARG A 172 14.30 8.33 16.85
N PHE A 173 14.12 8.04 15.57
CA PHE A 173 13.37 8.88 14.62
C PHE A 173 11.94 8.38 14.37
N VAL A 174 11.57 7.25 14.98
CA VAL A 174 10.18 6.78 14.96
C VAL A 174 9.37 7.66 15.91
N GLU A 175 8.29 8.25 15.42
CA GLU A 175 7.42 9.10 16.22
C GLU A 175 6.96 8.41 17.50
N ASP A 176 6.97 9.14 18.61
CA ASP A 176 6.51 8.66 19.94
C ASP A 176 5.10 8.09 19.93
N PHE A 177 4.30 8.45 18.95
CA PHE A 177 2.95 7.91 18.73
C PHE A 177 2.97 6.40 18.52
N VAL A 178 3.91 5.87 17.73
CA VAL A 178 4.03 4.43 17.43
C VAL A 178 4.40 3.66 18.70
N TRP A 179 5.29 4.24 19.53
CA TRP A 179 5.69 3.65 20.80
C TRP A 179 4.59 3.72 21.88
N LYS A 180 3.77 4.78 21.89
CA LYS A 180 2.64 4.89 22.80
C LYS A 180 1.55 3.88 22.51
N VAL A 181 1.31 3.54 21.25
CA VAL A 181 0.37 2.48 20.86
C VAL A 181 0.88 1.12 21.36
N GLN A 182 2.19 0.88 21.28
CA GLN A 182 2.82 -0.33 21.83
C GLN A 182 2.64 -0.44 23.36
N SER A 183 2.77 0.67 24.08
CA SER A 183 2.66 0.69 25.55
C SER A 183 1.22 0.67 26.05
N GLY A 184 0.25 1.18 25.27
CA GLY A 184 -1.16 1.33 25.69
C GLY A 184 -2.05 0.12 25.40
N LYS A 185 -1.64 -0.80 24.53
CA LYS A 185 -2.45 -1.97 24.12
C LYS A 185 -1.64 -3.27 24.12
N GLY A 186 -0.62 -3.37 24.97
CA GLY A 186 0.10 -4.59 25.21
C GLY A 186 -0.82 -5.65 25.79
N GLY A 187 -1.13 -6.67 25.00
CA GLY A 187 -1.47 -7.99 25.52
C GLY A 187 -2.88 -8.19 26.05
N VAL A 188 -3.91 -7.63 25.46
CA VAL A 188 -5.24 -8.21 25.62
C VAL A 188 -5.59 -8.96 24.36
N THR A 189 -5.49 -10.27 24.41
CA THR A 189 -6.15 -11.23 23.52
C THR A 189 -7.66 -11.14 23.79
N GLU A 190 -8.24 -9.94 23.69
CA GLU A 190 -9.67 -9.80 23.62
C GLU A 190 -10.13 -10.52 22.35
N LYS A 191 -10.97 -11.51 22.53
CA LYS A 191 -11.72 -12.13 21.43
C LYS A 191 -12.55 -11.04 20.77
N LEU A 192 -11.90 -10.29 19.84
CA LEU A 192 -12.58 -9.24 19.08
C LEU A 192 -13.82 -9.82 18.42
N THR A 193 -14.95 -9.23 18.71
CA THR A 193 -16.22 -9.54 18.06
C THR A 193 -16.17 -9.06 16.61
N TRP A 194 -16.92 -9.66 15.72
CA TRP A 194 -16.99 -9.25 14.31
C TRP A 194 -17.26 -7.75 14.10
N PRO A 195 -18.19 -7.11 14.84
CA PRO A 195 -18.41 -5.66 14.76
C PRO A 195 -17.16 -4.85 15.09
N ASP A 196 -16.44 -5.22 16.16
CA ASP A 196 -15.23 -4.50 16.60
C ASP A 196 -14.10 -4.56 15.56
N ARG A 197 -14.01 -5.69 14.83
CA ARG A 197 -13.04 -5.85 13.73
C ARG A 197 -13.35 -4.92 12.56
N ILE A 198 -14.63 -4.80 12.19
CA ILE A 198 -15.10 -3.92 11.12
C ILE A 198 -14.88 -2.47 11.51
N GLU A 199 -15.18 -2.09 12.75
CA GLU A 199 -14.98 -0.74 13.25
C GLU A 199 -13.51 -0.33 13.23
N ARG A 200 -12.61 -1.18 13.73
CA ARG A 200 -11.16 -0.94 13.67
C ARG A 200 -10.62 -0.84 12.24
N ALA A 201 -11.11 -1.70 11.33
CA ALA A 201 -10.74 -1.61 9.93
C ALA A 201 -11.20 -0.30 9.30
N TRP A 202 -12.40 0.16 9.64
CA TRP A 202 -12.96 1.43 9.17
C TRP A 202 -12.23 2.65 9.74
N GLU A 203 -11.84 2.62 11.01
CA GLU A 203 -11.01 3.66 11.63
C GLU A 203 -9.65 3.77 10.94
N SER A 204 -9.01 2.62 10.64
CA SER A 204 -7.74 2.60 9.90
C SER A 204 -7.89 3.22 8.50
N VAL A 205 -9.00 2.95 7.79
CA VAL A 205 -9.28 3.58 6.50
C VAL A 205 -9.38 5.09 6.64
N LYS A 206 -10.17 5.58 7.59
CA LYS A 206 -10.35 7.02 7.80
C LYS A 206 -9.03 7.71 8.13
N GLU A 207 -8.24 7.13 9.00
CA GLU A 207 -6.97 7.71 9.44
C GLU A 207 -5.96 7.77 8.29
N ILE A 208 -5.76 6.66 7.58
CA ILE A 208 -4.74 6.57 6.52
C ILE A 208 -5.18 7.39 5.30
N VAL A 209 -6.42 7.22 4.83
CA VAL A 209 -6.94 7.99 3.70
C VAL A 209 -6.95 9.48 4.02
N GLY A 210 -7.35 9.86 5.24
CA GLY A 210 -7.35 11.26 5.70
C GLY A 210 -5.96 11.91 5.70
N LYS A 211 -4.89 11.13 5.91
CA LYS A 211 -3.50 11.63 5.84
C LYS A 211 -2.94 11.67 4.43
N VAL A 212 -3.38 10.78 3.55
CA VAL A 212 -2.75 10.52 2.23
C VAL A 212 -3.53 11.15 1.07
N TRP A 213 -4.84 11.41 1.21
CA TRP A 213 -5.71 11.88 0.12
C TRP A 213 -5.15 13.11 -0.62
N LEU A 214 -4.59 14.07 0.13
CA LEU A 214 -4.05 15.30 -0.47
C LEU A 214 -2.84 15.01 -1.37
N TYR A 215 -1.94 14.13 -0.91
CA TYR A 215 -0.77 13.72 -1.70
C TYR A 215 -1.17 12.95 -2.95
N VAL A 216 -2.20 12.10 -2.85
CA VAL A 216 -2.77 11.38 -3.99
C VAL A 216 -3.35 12.36 -5.01
N VAL A 217 -4.15 13.32 -4.57
CA VAL A 217 -4.75 14.35 -5.46
C VAL A 217 -3.66 15.16 -6.16
N VAL A 218 -2.65 15.64 -5.43
CA VAL A 218 -1.54 16.41 -6.02
C VAL A 218 -0.73 15.55 -6.98
N GLY A 219 -0.42 14.30 -6.63
CA GLY A 219 0.31 13.40 -7.52
C GLY A 219 -0.44 13.12 -8.82
N ILE A 220 -1.74 12.84 -8.74
CA ILE A 220 -2.58 12.63 -9.94
C ILE A 220 -2.74 13.91 -10.75
N ALA A 221 -2.84 15.10 -10.12
CA ALA A 221 -2.89 16.36 -10.82
C ALA A 221 -1.63 16.61 -11.67
N VAL A 222 -0.46 16.34 -11.12
CA VAL A 222 0.82 16.40 -11.86
C VAL A 222 0.83 15.37 -12.99
N GLY A 223 0.41 14.12 -12.71
CA GLY A 223 0.31 13.06 -13.72
C GLY A 223 -0.65 13.41 -14.87
N ALA A 224 -1.81 13.97 -14.55
CA ALA A 224 -2.80 14.44 -15.53
C ALA A 224 -2.24 15.58 -16.41
N GLY A 225 -1.47 16.49 -15.81
CA GLY A 225 -0.76 17.54 -16.55
C GLY A 225 0.23 16.95 -17.55
N ILE A 226 1.02 15.97 -17.13
CA ILE A 226 1.98 15.30 -18.01
C ILE A 226 1.25 14.55 -19.12
N HIS A 227 0.19 13.80 -18.79
CA HIS A 227 -0.57 13.00 -19.76
C HIS A 227 -1.22 13.84 -20.87
N GLY A 228 -1.72 15.02 -20.54
CA GLY A 228 -2.34 15.91 -21.55
C GLY A 228 -1.33 16.69 -22.40
N TYR A 229 -0.09 16.87 -21.95
CA TYR A 229 0.91 17.66 -22.66
C TYR A 229 1.97 16.84 -23.42
N VAL A 230 2.19 15.58 -23.04
CA VAL A 230 3.12 14.69 -23.73
C VAL A 230 2.39 13.98 -24.88
N PRO A 231 2.77 14.21 -26.15
CA PRO A 231 2.14 13.51 -27.26
C PRO A 231 2.49 12.01 -27.16
N THR A 232 1.48 11.18 -27.07
CA THR A 232 1.61 9.74 -27.25
C THR A 232 1.78 9.48 -28.75
N ASN A 233 3.03 9.43 -29.21
CA ASN A 233 3.37 8.89 -30.53
C ASN A 233 3.41 7.37 -30.46
#